data_6165bf725509d353aa1782a5e1d0c93b
#
_entry.id   6165bf725509d353aa1782a5e1d0c93b
#
_cell.length_a   1.000
_cell.length_b   1.000
_cell.length_c   1.000
_cell.angle_alpha   90.00
_cell.angle_beta   90.00
_cell.angle_gamma   90.00
#
_symmetry.space_group_name_H-M   'P 1'
#
loop_
_entity.id
_entity.type
_entity.pdbx_description
1 polymer ?
#
loop_
_entity_poly.entity_id
_entity_poly.type
_entity_poly.pdbx_seq_one_letter_code
_entity_poly.pdbx_strand_id
1 'polypeptide(L)'
;MNSLTESNTVDWTFKEISTSQYTHGFHQYPARMHPEIATRLIEKYSVNSKTVVLDPFMGSGGVLVESMLHGNNSIGIDLNPFAVLLSKVKTTPLDPKKLEKTLEDIQSTANEDYKNKITFENAPDKLDLPFWYPKDPIEKLPILKNT
;
A
#
# COMPACT_ATOMS: atom_id res chain seq x y z
N MET A 1 5.35 18.95 49.52
CA MET A 1 4.22 18.02 49.32
C MET A 1 3.38 18.56 48.19
N ASN A 2 3.55 17.96 47.04
CA ASN A 2 2.55 17.57 46.02
C ASN A 2 3.25 17.34 44.71
N SER A 3 3.87 16.19 44.61
CA SER A 3 4.14 15.59 43.30
C SER A 3 2.94 14.75 42.93
N LEU A 4 1.95 15.38 42.33
CA LEU A 4 0.91 14.61 41.63
C LEU A 4 1.56 14.07 40.36
N THR A 5 1.70 12.80 40.34
CA THR A 5 2.00 11.96 39.22
C THR A 5 1.07 12.34 38.05
N GLU A 6 1.60 13.11 37.08
CA GLU A 6 1.01 13.13 35.74
C GLU A 6 1.06 11.71 35.22
N SER A 7 -0.10 11.05 35.21
CA SER A 7 -0.26 9.80 34.50
C SER A 7 -0.06 10.12 33.03
N ASN A 8 1.14 9.88 32.50
CA ASN A 8 1.42 9.85 31.07
C ASN A 8 0.60 8.71 30.44
N THR A 9 -0.71 8.87 30.39
CA THR A 9 -1.57 7.97 29.62
C THR A 9 -1.34 8.32 28.15
N VAL A 10 -0.55 7.50 27.49
CA VAL A 10 -0.34 7.61 26.05
C VAL A 10 -1.70 7.47 25.37
N ASP A 11 -2.11 8.51 24.62
CA ASP A 11 -3.34 8.46 23.86
C ASP A 11 -3.20 7.49 22.67
N TRP A 12 -3.98 6.42 22.68
CA TRP A 12 -4.05 5.41 21.62
C TRP A 12 -5.29 5.58 20.73
N THR A 13 -6.01 6.70 20.82
CA THR A 13 -7.19 6.93 19.98
C THR A 13 -6.87 7.44 18.58
N PHE A 14 -5.73 8.11 18.41
CA PHE A 14 -5.20 8.65 17.15
C PHE A 14 -6.21 9.45 16.30
N LYS A 15 -7.19 10.09 16.92
CA LYS A 15 -8.36 10.69 16.25
C LYS A 15 -8.00 11.76 15.20
N GLU A 16 -6.86 12.43 15.37
CA GLU A 16 -6.45 13.54 14.52
C GLU A 16 -5.29 13.16 13.57
N ILE A 17 -4.84 11.90 13.59
CA ILE A 17 -3.70 11.46 12.79
C ILE A 17 -4.18 10.80 11.51
N SER A 18 -3.70 11.30 10.37
CA SER A 18 -4.05 10.74 9.05
C SER A 18 -3.50 9.33 8.87
N THR A 19 -4.33 8.42 8.38
CA THR A 19 -3.95 7.03 8.05
C THR A 19 -3.52 6.85 6.59
N SER A 20 -3.45 7.94 5.80
CA SER A 20 -3.18 7.89 4.37
C SER A 20 -1.90 8.62 3.95
N GLN A 21 -1.03 8.95 4.90
CA GLN A 21 0.28 9.55 4.60
C GLN A 21 1.19 8.55 3.87
N TYR A 22 2.15 9.06 3.10
CA TYR A 22 3.08 8.27 2.29
C TYR A 22 2.34 7.25 1.41
N THR A 23 2.82 6.01 1.35
CA THR A 23 2.23 4.93 0.56
C THR A 23 1.05 4.23 1.25
N HIS A 24 0.69 4.61 2.49
CA HIS A 24 -0.47 4.02 3.18
C HIS A 24 -1.79 4.25 2.44
N GLY A 25 -1.91 5.37 1.72
CA GLY A 25 -3.10 5.75 0.97
C GLY A 25 -3.27 5.04 -0.38
N PHE A 26 -2.31 4.26 -0.86
CA PHE A 26 -2.35 3.68 -2.21
C PHE A 26 -3.54 2.75 -2.47
N HIS A 27 -4.02 2.08 -1.44
CA HIS A 27 -5.17 1.18 -1.55
C HIS A 27 -5.93 1.08 -0.23
N GLN A 28 -7.27 1.03 -0.31
CA GLN A 28 -8.09 0.74 0.86
C GLN A 28 -8.09 -0.77 1.11
N TYR A 29 -7.34 -1.20 2.11
CA TYR A 29 -7.27 -2.60 2.52
C TYR A 29 -8.08 -2.79 3.82
N PRO A 30 -8.95 -3.82 3.91
CA PRO A 30 -9.77 -4.04 5.11
C PRO A 30 -8.92 -4.31 6.35
N ALA A 31 -9.44 -3.95 7.52
CA ALA A 31 -8.84 -4.23 8.83
C ALA A 31 -7.37 -3.77 8.98
N ARG A 32 -7.02 -2.63 8.38
CA ARG A 32 -5.66 -2.06 8.53
C ARG A 32 -5.43 -1.60 9.97
N MET A 33 -4.26 -1.92 10.51
CA MET A 33 -3.77 -1.31 11.73
C MET A 33 -3.47 0.18 11.49
N HIS A 34 -3.73 1.04 12.49
CA HIS A 34 -3.36 2.44 12.43
C HIS A 34 -1.82 2.57 12.35
N PRO A 35 -1.23 3.31 11.38
CA PRO A 35 0.22 3.41 11.20
C PRO A 35 0.95 3.84 12.47
N GLU A 36 0.40 4.78 13.21
CA GLU A 36 0.97 5.31 14.46
C GLU A 36 1.21 4.23 15.52
N ILE A 37 0.46 3.13 15.51
CA ILE A 37 0.72 2.00 16.42
C ILE A 37 2.08 1.37 16.09
N ALA A 38 2.34 1.13 14.81
CA ALA A 38 3.61 0.59 14.36
C ALA A 38 4.77 1.57 14.65
N THR A 39 4.59 2.86 14.34
CA THR A 39 5.53 3.93 14.65
C THR A 39 5.97 3.88 16.11
N ARG A 40 5.03 3.96 17.04
CA ARG A 40 5.33 3.96 18.48
C ARG A 40 6.00 2.69 18.98
N LEU A 41 5.61 1.55 18.43
CA LEU A 41 6.25 0.28 18.80
C LEU A 41 7.67 0.18 18.24
N ILE A 42 7.90 0.62 17.01
CA ILE A 42 9.23 0.66 16.41
C ILE A 42 10.14 1.61 17.19
N GLU A 43 9.70 2.84 17.47
CA GLU A 43 10.46 3.80 18.26
C GLU A 43 10.81 3.27 19.66
N LYS A 44 9.89 2.56 20.28
CA LYS A 44 10.09 2.04 21.64
C LYS A 44 11.01 0.84 21.69
N TYR A 45 10.94 -0.06 20.71
CA TYR A 45 11.61 -1.37 20.79
C TYR A 45 12.75 -1.54 19.78
N SER A 46 12.87 -0.67 18.79
CA SER A 46 14.00 -0.70 17.86
C SER A 46 15.25 -0.15 18.54
N VAL A 47 16.23 -1.01 18.75
CA VAL A 47 17.46 -0.65 19.50
C VAL A 47 18.44 0.13 18.62
N ASN A 48 18.45 -0.16 17.30
CA ASN A 48 19.32 0.47 16.31
C ASN A 48 18.86 0.09 14.89
N SER A 49 19.52 0.66 13.88
CA SER A 49 19.22 0.41 12.45
C SER A 49 19.43 -1.03 11.98
N LYS A 50 20.00 -1.92 12.80
CA LYS A 50 20.14 -3.35 12.50
C LYS A 50 18.95 -4.17 13.02
N THR A 51 18.04 -3.56 13.77
CA THR A 51 16.81 -4.22 14.22
C THR A 51 15.97 -4.61 13.02
N VAL A 52 15.50 -5.85 13.01
CA VAL A 52 14.59 -6.37 11.98
C VAL A 52 13.21 -6.50 12.58
N VAL A 53 12.24 -5.85 11.94
CA VAL A 53 10.82 -5.90 12.34
C VAL A 53 10.15 -7.06 11.61
N LEU A 54 9.48 -7.94 12.34
CA LEU A 54 8.71 -9.04 11.77
C LEU A 54 7.22 -8.78 11.92
N ASP A 55 6.49 -8.83 10.80
CA ASP A 55 5.03 -8.82 10.76
C ASP A 55 4.52 -10.11 10.10
N PRO A 56 4.09 -11.10 10.89
CA PRO A 56 3.65 -12.40 10.37
C PRO A 56 2.24 -12.37 9.75
N PHE A 57 1.52 -11.23 9.82
CA PHE A 57 0.19 -11.01 9.27
C PHE A 57 0.12 -9.62 8.61
N MET A 58 1.07 -9.35 7.71
CA MET A 58 1.37 -7.99 7.25
C MET A 58 0.22 -7.28 6.51
N GLY A 59 -0.78 -8.00 6.00
CA GLY A 59 -1.86 -7.42 5.22
C GLY A 59 -1.33 -6.50 4.12
N SER A 60 -1.77 -5.25 4.12
CA SER A 60 -1.28 -4.25 3.16
C SER A 60 0.10 -3.65 3.48
N GLY A 61 0.85 -4.22 4.40
CA GLY A 61 2.24 -3.84 4.69
C GLY A 61 2.41 -2.55 5.50
N GLY A 62 1.44 -2.18 6.31
CA GLY A 62 1.52 -0.95 7.12
C GLY A 62 2.74 -0.91 8.03
N VAL A 63 3.03 -2.01 8.74
CA VAL A 63 4.22 -2.13 9.60
C VAL A 63 5.52 -2.07 8.80
N LEU A 64 5.52 -2.64 7.59
CA LEU A 64 6.71 -2.63 6.73
C LEU A 64 7.02 -1.21 6.24
N VAL A 65 5.98 -0.43 5.90
CA VAL A 65 6.14 0.98 5.52
C VAL A 65 6.73 1.79 6.68
N GLU A 66 6.18 1.65 7.89
CA GLU A 66 6.71 2.35 9.06
C GLU A 66 8.13 1.91 9.39
N SER A 67 8.45 0.62 9.25
CA SER A 67 9.82 0.13 9.44
C SER A 67 10.80 0.79 8.47
N MET A 68 10.43 0.91 7.20
CA MET A 68 11.23 1.57 6.19
C MET A 68 11.43 3.07 6.50
N LEU A 69 10.36 3.76 6.92
CA LEU A 69 10.43 5.19 7.30
C LEU A 69 11.36 5.43 8.49
N HIS A 70 11.48 4.46 9.41
CA HIS A 70 12.39 4.50 10.56
C HIS A 70 13.78 3.93 10.27
N GLY A 71 14.08 3.57 9.02
CA GLY A 71 15.37 3.04 8.62
C GLY A 71 15.66 1.61 9.10
N ASN A 72 14.63 0.86 9.47
CA ASN A 72 14.74 -0.53 9.87
C ASN A 72 14.44 -1.48 8.71
N ASN A 73 15.12 -2.63 8.70
CA ASN A 73 14.71 -3.73 7.85
C ASN A 73 13.45 -4.40 8.38
N SER A 74 12.63 -4.95 7.49
CA SER A 74 11.41 -5.66 7.90
C SER A 74 11.19 -6.93 7.08
N ILE A 75 10.49 -7.88 7.71
CA ILE A 75 10.03 -9.12 7.07
C ILE A 75 8.52 -9.18 7.28
N GLY A 76 7.77 -9.30 6.19
CA GLY A 76 6.32 -9.45 6.22
C GLY A 76 5.90 -10.79 5.64
N ILE A 77 4.89 -11.40 6.24
CA ILE A 77 4.29 -12.67 5.78
C ILE A 77 2.79 -12.48 5.66
N ASP A 78 2.22 -12.93 4.54
CA ASP A 78 0.76 -12.98 4.37
C ASP A 78 0.38 -14.13 3.41
N LEU A 79 -0.77 -14.74 3.63
CA LEU A 79 -1.31 -15.79 2.75
C LEU A 79 -1.97 -15.21 1.50
N ASN A 80 -2.43 -13.95 1.56
CA ASN A 80 -3.09 -13.30 0.44
C ASN A 80 -2.05 -12.76 -0.55
N PRO A 81 -1.96 -13.30 -1.79
CA PRO A 81 -0.99 -12.84 -2.77
C PRO A 81 -1.17 -11.36 -3.15
N PHE A 82 -2.40 -10.83 -3.08
CA PHE A 82 -2.66 -9.41 -3.29
C PHE A 82 -2.06 -8.55 -2.17
N ALA A 83 -2.14 -8.99 -0.92
CA ALA A 83 -1.49 -8.32 0.21
C ALA A 83 0.03 -8.26 0.02
N VAL A 84 0.63 -9.38 -0.42
CA VAL A 84 2.06 -9.46 -0.72
C VAL A 84 2.45 -8.48 -1.82
N LEU A 85 1.70 -8.44 -2.93
CA LEU A 85 1.94 -7.50 -4.02
C LEU A 85 1.84 -6.06 -3.54
N LEU A 86 0.77 -5.72 -2.81
CA LEU A 86 0.53 -4.37 -2.32
C LEU A 86 1.62 -3.91 -1.36
N SER A 87 2.04 -4.78 -0.44
CA SER A 87 3.13 -4.50 0.49
C SER A 87 4.44 -4.25 -0.24
N LYS A 88 4.76 -5.08 -1.25
CA LYS A 88 5.95 -4.91 -2.09
C LYS A 88 5.94 -3.57 -2.83
N VAL A 89 4.81 -3.19 -3.44
CA VAL A 89 4.67 -1.90 -4.13
C VAL A 89 4.88 -0.74 -3.16
N LYS A 90 4.27 -0.80 -1.97
CA LYS A 90 4.37 0.27 -0.98
C LYS A 90 5.77 0.47 -0.41
N THR A 91 6.56 -0.59 -0.33
CA THR A 91 7.90 -0.58 0.27
C THR A 91 9.04 -0.57 -0.74
N THR A 92 8.74 -0.45 -2.03
CA THR A 92 9.76 -0.34 -3.07
C THR A 92 10.01 1.13 -3.41
N PRO A 93 11.18 1.69 -3.07
CA PRO A 93 11.54 3.03 -3.49
C PRO A 93 11.70 3.10 -5.01
N LEU A 94 11.17 4.15 -5.62
CA LEU A 94 11.30 4.40 -7.06
C LEU A 94 11.93 5.77 -7.30
N ASP A 95 12.74 5.86 -8.35
CA ASP A 95 13.24 7.13 -8.85
C ASP A 95 12.07 7.93 -9.46
N PRO A 96 11.78 9.16 -8.97
CA PRO A 96 10.63 9.93 -9.44
C PRO A 96 10.66 10.21 -10.94
N LYS A 97 11.84 10.51 -11.51
CA LYS A 97 11.98 10.80 -12.95
C LYS A 97 11.72 9.56 -13.81
N LYS A 98 12.21 8.42 -13.34
CA LYS A 98 11.97 7.15 -14.03
C LYS A 98 10.50 6.75 -13.93
N LEU A 99 9.86 6.99 -12.79
CA LEU A 99 8.42 6.73 -12.59
C LEU A 99 7.59 7.60 -13.53
N GLU A 100 7.86 8.91 -13.60
CA GLU A 100 7.15 9.86 -14.45
C GLU A 100 7.22 9.45 -15.92
N LYS A 101 8.44 9.17 -16.43
CA LYS A 101 8.62 8.68 -17.79
C LYS A 101 7.85 7.38 -18.06
N THR A 102 7.92 6.42 -17.14
CA THR A 102 7.21 5.14 -17.31
C THR A 102 5.69 5.34 -17.34
N LEU A 103 5.16 6.28 -16.53
CA LEU A 103 3.73 6.62 -16.56
C LEU A 103 3.32 7.26 -17.90
N GLU A 104 4.13 8.14 -18.46
CA GLU A 104 3.88 8.74 -19.78
C GLU A 104 3.87 7.65 -20.87
N ASP A 105 4.83 6.74 -20.85
CA ASP A 105 4.91 5.62 -21.79
C ASP A 105 3.68 4.71 -21.70
N ILE A 106 3.27 4.35 -20.48
CA ILE A 106 2.05 3.55 -20.23
C ILE A 106 0.81 4.25 -20.75
N GLN A 107 0.64 5.54 -20.44
CA GLN A 107 -0.53 6.31 -20.88
C GLN A 107 -0.59 6.42 -22.40
N SER A 108 0.56 6.64 -23.05
CA SER A 108 0.65 6.73 -24.51
C SER A 108 0.23 5.41 -25.16
N THR A 109 0.83 4.31 -24.72
CA THR A 109 0.52 2.96 -25.25
C THR A 109 -0.95 2.60 -25.03
N ALA A 110 -1.47 2.81 -23.82
CA ALA A 110 -2.87 2.52 -23.52
C ALA A 110 -3.85 3.35 -24.39
N ASN A 111 -3.52 4.61 -24.67
CA ASN A 111 -4.33 5.45 -25.53
C ASN A 111 -4.29 5.00 -27.00
N GLU A 112 -3.14 4.54 -27.49
CA GLU A 112 -3.02 3.98 -28.84
C GLU A 112 -3.81 2.67 -28.97
N ASP A 113 -3.66 1.76 -28.01
CA ASP A 113 -4.38 0.49 -27.99
C ASP A 113 -5.90 0.71 -27.91
N TYR A 114 -6.36 1.67 -27.14
CA TYR A 114 -7.76 2.05 -27.08
C TYR A 114 -8.29 2.59 -28.41
N LYS A 115 -7.53 3.49 -29.08
CA LYS A 115 -7.89 4.03 -30.40
C LYS A 115 -7.96 2.93 -31.45
N ASN A 116 -7.02 1.98 -31.40
CA ASN A 116 -6.92 0.86 -32.32
C ASN A 116 -7.92 -0.26 -32.02
N LYS A 117 -8.76 -0.11 -30.98
CA LYS A 117 -9.73 -1.11 -30.51
C LYS A 117 -9.09 -2.50 -30.28
N ILE A 118 -7.87 -2.50 -29.78
CA ILE A 118 -7.20 -3.74 -29.39
C ILE A 118 -7.97 -4.33 -28.20
N THR A 119 -8.58 -5.50 -28.42
CA THR A 119 -9.29 -6.25 -27.39
C THR A 119 -8.42 -7.40 -26.92
N PHE A 120 -8.29 -7.56 -25.61
CA PHE A 120 -7.56 -8.67 -25.01
C PHE A 120 -8.54 -9.76 -24.58
N GLU A 121 -8.34 -10.97 -25.07
CA GLU A 121 -9.21 -12.13 -24.87
C GLU A 121 -9.30 -12.65 -23.41
N ASN A 122 -8.64 -11.99 -22.46
CA ASN A 122 -8.47 -12.52 -21.10
C ASN A 122 -9.30 -11.81 -20.02
N ALA A 123 -10.52 -11.40 -20.31
CA ALA A 123 -11.48 -11.15 -19.23
C ALA A 123 -11.77 -12.49 -18.53
N PRO A 124 -11.73 -12.56 -17.18
CA PRO A 124 -12.04 -13.81 -16.51
C PRO A 124 -13.49 -14.23 -16.80
N ASP A 125 -13.66 -15.34 -17.51
CA ASP A 125 -14.96 -15.87 -17.96
C ASP A 125 -15.98 -16.14 -16.82
N LYS A 126 -15.54 -16.02 -15.57
CA LYS A 126 -16.33 -16.36 -14.38
C LYS A 126 -16.81 -15.16 -13.59
N LEU A 127 -16.45 -13.94 -13.97
CA LEU A 127 -16.90 -12.72 -13.29
C LEU A 127 -18.03 -12.08 -14.06
N ASP A 128 -19.15 -11.84 -13.39
CA ASP A 128 -20.22 -11.00 -13.93
C ASP A 128 -19.75 -9.53 -13.92
N LEU A 129 -18.87 -9.21 -14.88
CA LEU A 129 -18.28 -7.88 -15.01
C LEU A 129 -19.35 -6.77 -15.11
N PRO A 130 -20.45 -6.94 -15.87
CA PRO A 130 -21.53 -5.95 -15.92
C PRO A 130 -22.21 -5.67 -14.59
N PHE A 131 -22.22 -6.65 -13.67
CA PHE A 131 -22.75 -6.45 -12.33
C PHE A 131 -21.82 -5.57 -11.47
N TRP A 132 -20.49 -5.77 -11.60
CA TRP A 132 -19.52 -5.09 -10.75
C TRP A 132 -19.01 -3.76 -11.30
N TYR A 133 -19.03 -3.59 -12.62
CA TYR A 133 -18.42 -2.42 -13.28
C TYR A 133 -19.35 -1.84 -14.35
N PRO A 134 -19.39 -0.50 -14.49
CA PRO A 134 -19.99 0.15 -15.66
C PRO A 134 -19.28 -0.29 -16.95
N LYS A 135 -19.96 -0.07 -18.09
CA LYS A 135 -19.47 -0.50 -19.41
C LYS A 135 -18.09 0.08 -19.75
N ASP A 136 -17.86 1.36 -19.51
CA ASP A 136 -16.61 2.04 -19.88
C ASP A 136 -15.36 1.43 -19.18
N PRO A 137 -15.31 1.17 -17.87
CA PRO A 137 -14.22 0.41 -17.27
C PRO A 137 -14.02 -1.00 -17.81
N ILE A 138 -15.10 -1.73 -18.16
CA ILE A 138 -14.99 -3.08 -18.72
C ILE A 138 -14.23 -3.06 -20.05
N GLU A 139 -14.46 -2.04 -20.87
CA GLU A 139 -13.79 -1.91 -22.16
C GLU A 139 -12.31 -1.45 -22.03
N LYS A 140 -11.96 -0.70 -20.98
CA LYS A 140 -10.64 -0.07 -20.80
C LYS A 140 -9.66 -0.89 -19.95
N LEU A 141 -10.16 -1.58 -18.91
CA LEU A 141 -9.30 -2.32 -17.99
C LEU A 141 -8.43 -3.40 -18.64
N PRO A 142 -8.92 -4.19 -19.63
CA PRO A 142 -8.10 -5.16 -20.31
C PRO A 142 -6.87 -4.56 -21.01
N ILE A 143 -6.99 -3.34 -21.51
CA ILE A 143 -5.90 -2.61 -22.19
C ILE A 143 -4.76 -2.34 -21.21
N LEU A 144 -5.07 -1.81 -20.02
CA LEU A 144 -4.08 -1.48 -18.99
C LEU A 144 -3.32 -2.69 -18.45
N LYS A 145 -3.90 -3.89 -18.53
CA LYS A 145 -3.24 -5.09 -18.02
C LYS A 145 -2.02 -5.52 -18.86
N ASN A 146 -1.99 -5.16 -20.13
CA ASN A 146 -0.97 -5.61 -21.08
C ASN A 146 0.00 -4.51 -21.48
N THR A 147 -0.17 -3.29 -20.94
CA THR A 147 0.74 -2.15 -21.08
C THR A 147 1.75 -2.14 -19.93
#